data_7fbf66da35fdb4b58e08e258c658732a
#
_entry.id   7fbf66da35fdb4b58e08e258c658732a
#
_cell.length_a   1.000
_cell.length_b   1.000
_cell.length_c   1.000
_cell.angle_alpha   90.00
_cell.angle_beta   90.00
_cell.angle_gamma   90.00
#
_symmetry.space_group_name_H-M   'P 1'
#
loop_
_entity.id
_entity.type
_entity.pdbx_description
1 polymer ?
#
loop_
_entity_poly.entity_id
_entity_poly.type
_entity_poly.pdbx_seq_one_letter_code
_entity_poly.pdbx_strand_id
1 'polypeptide(L)'
;MAAVAASGASAARTQVHWIHGYKSPGTPNSLNLVGFLRFGPSHAPNILILNPGTSAGAAYFAPLARAIVNRTPGWQVWSVERRENLLEDQSVFNRAKRGKATPEQVFDYYLKWVTDHTITHHVQPVPDSDVQFAKQWGMNTEIHDLRKVVRLAKEKGRHVVVGGHSLGGSITTAYATWDFNGKPGVKGLSGLVFIDGASGPDPVSEADAQQSLDGLNSGSSPWLAFGGIPAPFAGLFGDGGSSAAKMAPTAPSLAQDWSGLPSYLKPPVPADNEAQFGFAADVNTSPSSLAAFQVHAGHLQSGNCDPCGWIRGNAITPIQRYATMISGWGLQNTDGTAWYHPMRLSIDSGAVADGNANPAQKVLDVDATHGNDINVPMYAFAAALGNDRVVQATKALARQSHLAKRDVTIVNRAKTYAHNDPNAASPNRNAFLKHLIPFLDGIGR
;
A
#
# COMPACT_ATOMS: atom_id res chain seq x y z
N MET A 1 42.03 -20.79 18.45
CA MET A 1 40.78 -20.00 18.47
C MET A 1 40.89 -18.96 17.37
N ALA A 2 40.22 -19.19 16.25
CA ALA A 2 40.17 -18.24 15.12
C ALA A 2 38.92 -17.37 15.29
N ALA A 3 39.13 -16.08 15.49
CA ALA A 3 38.07 -15.10 15.55
C ALA A 3 37.48 -14.92 14.13
N VAL A 4 36.25 -15.33 13.94
CA VAL A 4 35.46 -15.01 12.74
C VAL A 4 35.07 -13.53 12.84
N ALA A 5 35.75 -12.70 12.09
CA ALA A 5 35.34 -11.31 11.89
C ALA A 5 34.03 -11.29 11.11
N ALA A 6 32.93 -10.97 11.78
CA ALA A 6 31.68 -10.63 11.13
C ALA A 6 31.89 -9.35 10.32
N SER A 7 31.98 -9.48 8.99
CA SER A 7 31.97 -8.36 8.08
C SER A 7 30.62 -7.67 8.18
N GLY A 8 30.54 -6.58 8.92
CA GLY A 8 29.41 -5.68 8.93
C GLY A 8 29.30 -5.01 7.56
N ALA A 9 28.60 -5.65 6.62
CA ALA A 9 28.14 -4.96 5.44
C ALA A 9 27.19 -3.86 5.92
N SER A 10 27.65 -2.61 5.84
CA SER A 10 26.79 -1.43 6.00
C SER A 10 25.61 -1.62 5.08
N ALA A 11 24.44 -1.93 5.65
CA ALA A 11 23.22 -2.02 4.89
C ALA A 11 23.00 -0.66 4.23
N ALA A 12 23.24 -0.59 2.92
CA ALA A 12 22.93 0.60 2.14
C ALA A 12 21.49 0.99 2.48
N ARG A 13 21.29 2.23 2.96
CA ARG A 13 19.97 2.68 3.37
C ARG A 13 19.07 2.59 2.15
N THR A 14 18.10 1.70 2.18
CA THR A 14 17.13 1.54 1.10
C THR A 14 16.34 2.84 0.98
N GLN A 15 16.42 3.47 -0.17
CA GLN A 15 15.72 4.70 -0.51
C GLN A 15 14.92 4.50 -1.78
N VAL A 16 13.94 5.36 -2.03
CA VAL A 16 13.15 5.33 -3.25
C VAL A 16 14.03 5.68 -4.45
N HIS A 17 13.96 4.86 -5.48
CA HIS A 17 14.55 5.10 -6.79
C HIS A 17 13.50 5.74 -7.69
N TRP A 18 13.63 7.03 -7.98
CA TRP A 18 12.74 7.76 -8.86
C TRP A 18 13.23 7.67 -10.32
N ILE A 19 12.29 7.42 -11.24
CA ILE A 19 12.52 7.42 -12.69
C ILE A 19 11.47 8.27 -13.38
N HIS A 20 11.72 8.71 -14.61
CA HIS A 20 10.72 9.41 -15.39
C HIS A 20 9.50 8.53 -15.68
N GLY A 21 8.37 8.98 -15.21
CA GLY A 21 7.06 8.36 -15.38
C GLY A 21 6.37 8.79 -16.68
N TYR A 22 5.07 8.61 -16.69
CA TYR A 22 4.18 9.08 -17.75
C TYR A 22 3.95 10.60 -17.63
N LYS A 23 3.92 11.29 -18.77
CA LYS A 23 3.56 12.71 -18.81
C LYS A 23 2.04 12.86 -18.71
N SER A 24 1.53 12.92 -17.50
CA SER A 24 0.11 13.14 -17.26
C SER A 24 -0.29 14.56 -17.61
N PRO A 25 -1.45 14.78 -18.26
CA PRO A 25 -1.89 16.10 -18.68
C PRO A 25 -1.91 17.13 -17.55
N GLY A 26 -1.41 18.35 -17.80
CA GLY A 26 -1.37 19.44 -16.82
C GLY A 26 -0.38 19.25 -15.66
N THR A 27 0.21 18.07 -15.52
CA THR A 27 1.13 17.76 -14.41
C THR A 27 2.50 18.43 -14.63
N PRO A 28 3.06 19.14 -13.63
CA PRO A 28 4.42 19.65 -13.68
C PRO A 28 5.45 18.53 -13.95
N ASN A 29 6.49 18.84 -14.73
CA ASN A 29 7.50 17.83 -15.09
C ASN A 29 8.20 17.20 -13.86
N SER A 30 8.35 17.94 -12.78
CA SER A 30 8.92 17.48 -11.51
C SER A 30 8.08 16.38 -10.83
N LEU A 31 6.79 16.29 -11.14
CA LEU A 31 5.86 15.31 -10.61
C LEU A 31 5.54 14.17 -11.61
N ASN A 32 6.08 14.22 -12.84
CA ASN A 32 5.97 13.12 -13.80
C ASN A 32 7.06 12.06 -13.54
N LEU A 33 7.09 11.58 -12.29
CA LEU A 33 8.02 10.55 -11.83
C LEU A 33 7.23 9.37 -11.27
N VAL A 34 7.84 8.20 -11.28
CA VAL A 34 7.40 7.02 -10.53
C VAL A 34 8.59 6.47 -9.77
N GLY A 35 8.35 6.09 -8.53
CA GLY A 35 9.38 5.57 -7.64
C GLY A 35 9.22 4.08 -7.35
N PHE A 36 10.25 3.49 -6.76
CA PHE A 36 10.15 2.16 -6.16
C PHE A 36 11.29 1.92 -5.16
N LEU A 37 10.99 1.17 -4.12
CA LEU A 37 11.98 0.60 -3.19
C LEU A 37 12.46 -0.74 -3.71
N ARG A 38 13.74 -1.05 -3.56
CA ARG A 38 14.33 -2.36 -3.90
C ARG A 38 14.73 -3.11 -2.65
N PHE A 39 14.32 -4.37 -2.57
CA PHE A 39 14.74 -5.31 -1.53
C PHE A 39 15.37 -6.53 -2.19
N GLY A 40 16.48 -7.04 -1.63
CA GLY A 40 17.21 -8.20 -2.15
C GLY A 40 18.42 -7.87 -3.04
N PRO A 41 19.11 -8.90 -3.54
CA PRO A 41 20.38 -8.73 -4.26
C PRO A 41 20.17 -8.06 -5.64
N SER A 42 21.03 -7.11 -6.00
CA SER A 42 20.91 -6.30 -7.23
C SER A 42 20.99 -7.11 -8.53
N HIS A 43 21.56 -8.29 -8.47
CA HIS A 43 21.74 -9.20 -9.61
C HIS A 43 20.73 -10.36 -9.66
N ALA A 44 19.70 -10.33 -8.79
CA ALA A 44 18.70 -11.38 -8.79
C ALA A 44 18.03 -11.54 -10.18
N PRO A 45 17.87 -12.77 -10.66
CA PRO A 45 17.24 -13.04 -11.95
C PRO A 45 15.72 -12.86 -11.94
N ASN A 46 15.10 -12.82 -10.76
CA ASN A 46 13.64 -12.75 -10.60
C ASN A 46 13.25 -11.50 -9.83
N ILE A 47 12.18 -10.82 -10.26
CA ILE A 47 11.66 -9.62 -9.61
C ILE A 47 10.16 -9.77 -9.39
N LEU A 48 9.73 -9.54 -8.14
CA LEU A 48 8.34 -9.34 -7.77
C LEU A 48 8.10 -7.83 -7.60
N ILE A 49 7.26 -7.24 -8.45
CA ILE A 49 6.80 -5.86 -8.33
C ILE A 49 5.50 -5.87 -7.56
N LEU A 50 5.39 -5.04 -6.51
CA LEU A 50 4.20 -4.92 -5.68
C LEU A 50 3.64 -3.50 -5.72
N ASN A 51 2.37 -3.39 -6.12
CA ASN A 51 1.61 -2.15 -6.16
C ASN A 51 0.86 -1.95 -4.84
N PRO A 52 1.04 -0.82 -4.12
CA PRO A 52 0.33 -0.54 -2.89
C PRO A 52 -1.17 -0.26 -3.12
N GLY A 53 -1.95 -0.39 -2.05
CA GLY A 53 -3.39 -0.14 -2.05
C GLY A 53 -3.76 1.34 -2.02
N THR A 54 -5.03 1.62 -1.72
CA THR A 54 -5.56 2.97 -1.50
C THR A 54 -4.81 3.63 -0.35
N SER A 55 -4.39 4.86 -0.54
CA SER A 55 -3.65 5.66 0.46
C SER A 55 -2.44 4.94 1.07
N ALA A 56 -1.68 4.20 0.23
CA ALA A 56 -0.48 3.49 0.68
C ALA A 56 0.75 3.83 -0.17
N GLY A 57 1.91 4.00 0.50
CA GLY A 57 3.23 4.26 -0.10
C GLY A 57 4.11 3.01 -0.22
N ALA A 58 5.33 3.16 -0.75
CA ALA A 58 6.20 2.00 -1.01
C ALA A 58 6.67 1.29 0.25
N ALA A 59 6.84 1.98 1.37
CA ALA A 59 7.28 1.36 2.62
C ALA A 59 6.27 0.36 3.19
N TYR A 60 5.01 0.43 2.75
CA TYR A 60 3.93 -0.49 3.09
C TYR A 60 4.32 -1.97 2.91
N PHE A 61 5.08 -2.29 1.88
CA PHE A 61 5.55 -3.66 1.67
C PHE A 61 6.91 -3.98 2.32
N ALA A 62 7.59 -3.03 2.95
CA ALA A 62 8.96 -3.25 3.43
C ALA A 62 9.11 -4.47 4.38
N PRO A 63 8.24 -4.70 5.39
CA PRO A 63 8.35 -5.90 6.22
C PRO A 63 8.08 -7.19 5.45
N LEU A 64 7.12 -7.18 4.51
CA LEU A 64 6.81 -8.33 3.66
C LEU A 64 7.95 -8.62 2.68
N ALA A 65 8.44 -7.59 1.99
CA ALA A 65 9.52 -7.70 1.01
C ALA A 65 10.79 -8.30 1.62
N ARG A 66 11.21 -7.83 2.80
CA ARG A 66 12.33 -8.42 3.54
C ARG A 66 12.08 -9.90 3.89
N ALA A 67 10.86 -10.25 4.26
CA ALA A 67 10.51 -11.64 4.58
C ALA A 67 10.52 -12.54 3.33
N ILE A 68 10.11 -12.03 2.17
CA ILE A 68 10.16 -12.74 0.89
C ILE A 68 11.62 -12.98 0.50
N VAL A 69 12.43 -11.94 0.36
CA VAL A 69 13.81 -12.07 -0.13
C VAL A 69 14.69 -12.95 0.77
N ASN A 70 14.41 -12.98 2.07
CA ASN A 70 15.10 -13.86 3.02
C ASN A 70 14.75 -15.35 2.84
N ARG A 71 13.66 -15.67 2.12
CA ARG A 71 13.16 -17.04 1.90
C ARG A 71 13.22 -17.52 0.46
N THR A 72 13.46 -16.59 -0.48
CA THR A 72 13.51 -16.86 -1.92
C THR A 72 14.84 -16.38 -2.49
N PRO A 73 15.93 -17.18 -2.37
CA PRO A 73 17.18 -16.86 -3.03
C PRO A 73 16.96 -16.62 -4.54
N GLY A 74 17.57 -15.57 -5.08
CA GLY A 74 17.41 -15.22 -6.49
C GLY A 74 16.21 -14.30 -6.80
N TRP A 75 15.48 -13.83 -5.80
CA TRP A 75 14.42 -12.84 -5.96
C TRP A 75 14.77 -11.45 -5.42
N GLN A 76 14.32 -10.43 -6.12
CA GLN A 76 14.12 -9.09 -5.59
C GLN A 76 12.62 -8.81 -5.42
N VAL A 77 12.29 -7.93 -4.48
CA VAL A 77 10.98 -7.30 -4.39
C VAL A 77 11.13 -5.81 -4.65
N TRP A 78 10.36 -5.28 -5.59
CA TRP A 78 10.26 -3.86 -5.89
C TRP A 78 8.89 -3.37 -5.44
N SER A 79 8.84 -2.48 -4.45
CA SER A 79 7.62 -1.86 -3.98
C SER A 79 7.44 -0.51 -4.66
N VAL A 80 6.35 -0.34 -5.41
CA VAL A 80 6.08 0.89 -6.19
C VAL A 80 5.79 2.06 -5.26
N GLU A 81 6.34 3.22 -5.59
CA GLU A 81 6.04 4.52 -4.98
C GLU A 81 5.34 5.39 -5.99
N ARG A 82 4.09 5.76 -5.74
CA ARG A 82 3.31 6.58 -6.65
C ARG A 82 3.70 8.04 -6.57
N ARG A 83 3.42 8.79 -7.65
CA ARG A 83 3.82 10.18 -7.82
C ARG A 83 3.23 11.15 -6.80
N GLU A 84 2.05 10.86 -6.24
CA GLU A 84 1.41 11.68 -5.22
C GLU A 84 2.26 11.83 -3.95
N ASN A 85 3.10 10.84 -3.65
CA ASN A 85 3.98 10.88 -2.48
C ASN A 85 5.13 11.90 -2.62
N LEU A 86 5.36 12.46 -3.83
CA LEU A 86 6.24 13.61 -4.03
C LEU A 86 5.69 14.92 -3.42
N LEU A 87 4.39 14.96 -3.09
CA LEU A 87 3.75 16.09 -2.44
C LEU A 87 3.90 16.10 -0.92
N GLU A 88 4.47 15.04 -0.36
CA GLU A 88 4.58 14.84 1.08
C GLU A 88 5.83 15.48 1.68
N ASP A 89 5.66 16.20 2.77
CA ASP A 89 6.79 16.69 3.55
C ASP A 89 7.24 15.65 4.58
N GLN A 90 8.17 14.81 4.20
CA GLN A 90 8.77 13.77 5.05
C GLN A 90 9.91 14.30 5.97
N SER A 91 10.13 15.60 6.05
CA SER A 91 11.33 16.20 6.66
C SER A 91 11.52 15.82 8.12
N VAL A 92 10.48 16.01 8.96
CA VAL A 92 10.55 15.74 10.40
C VAL A 92 10.44 14.25 10.71
N PHE A 93 9.63 13.46 9.96
CA PHE A 93 9.67 12.00 10.04
C PHE A 93 11.05 11.44 9.71
N ASN A 94 11.73 11.97 8.69
CA ASN A 94 13.10 11.59 8.37
C ASN A 94 14.09 11.95 9.49
N ARG A 95 13.90 13.07 10.18
CA ARG A 95 14.71 13.43 11.36
C ARG A 95 14.47 12.43 12.50
N ALA A 96 13.20 12.08 12.76
CA ALA A 96 12.82 11.10 13.78
C ALA A 96 13.43 9.71 13.52
N LYS A 97 13.33 9.22 12.28
CA LYS A 97 13.93 7.95 11.84
C LYS A 97 15.47 7.91 11.99
N ARG A 98 16.12 9.07 12.13
CA ARG A 98 17.55 9.22 12.42
C ARG A 98 17.86 9.54 13.89
N GLY A 99 16.87 9.55 14.78
CA GLY A 99 17.02 9.94 16.18
C GLY A 99 17.33 11.43 16.39
N LYS A 100 16.90 12.30 15.46
CA LYS A 100 17.15 13.75 15.46
C LYS A 100 15.87 14.57 15.68
N ALA A 101 14.78 13.96 16.09
CA ALA A 101 13.55 14.59 16.53
C ALA A 101 12.91 13.73 17.63
N THR A 102 12.20 14.37 18.58
CA THR A 102 11.43 13.70 19.63
C THR A 102 10.02 13.36 19.13
N PRO A 103 9.26 12.47 19.82
CA PRO A 103 7.87 12.21 19.50
C PRO A 103 7.00 13.47 19.53
N GLU A 104 7.23 14.36 20.49
CA GLU A 104 6.51 15.64 20.64
C GLU A 104 6.80 16.56 19.45
N GLN A 105 8.05 16.65 19.01
CA GLN A 105 8.41 17.46 17.83
C GLN A 105 7.74 16.95 16.55
N VAL A 106 7.60 15.62 16.40
CA VAL A 106 6.85 15.01 15.29
C VAL A 106 5.37 15.34 15.40
N PHE A 107 4.81 15.18 16.59
CA PHE A 107 3.40 15.43 16.85
C PHE A 107 3.02 16.90 16.67
N ASP A 108 3.81 17.83 17.21
CA ASP A 108 3.61 19.27 17.08
C ASP A 108 3.66 19.69 15.63
N TYR A 109 4.67 19.21 14.88
CA TYR A 109 4.88 19.59 13.48
C TYR A 109 3.78 19.12 12.54
N TYR A 110 3.31 17.86 12.70
CA TYR A 110 2.37 17.28 11.74
C TYR A 110 0.90 17.37 12.17
N LEU A 111 0.60 17.40 13.45
CA LEU A 111 -0.77 17.17 13.94
C LEU A 111 -1.27 18.23 14.92
N LYS A 112 -0.54 18.52 16.01
CA LYS A 112 -1.05 19.33 17.11
C LYS A 112 -1.39 20.77 16.72
N TRP A 113 -0.66 21.35 15.77
CA TRP A 113 -0.88 22.70 15.26
C TRP A 113 -2.32 22.93 14.73
N VAL A 114 -3.01 21.88 14.31
CA VAL A 114 -4.40 21.95 13.82
C VAL A 114 -5.35 22.49 14.91
N THR A 115 -5.04 22.26 16.15
CA THR A 115 -5.83 22.73 17.33
C THR A 115 -5.05 23.70 18.23
N ASP A 116 -3.74 23.78 18.09
CA ASP A 116 -2.86 24.70 18.85
C ASP A 116 -2.18 25.70 17.91
N HIS A 117 -2.83 26.83 17.69
CA HIS A 117 -2.38 27.86 16.77
C HIS A 117 -1.14 28.65 17.27
N THR A 118 -0.61 28.34 18.45
CA THR A 118 0.69 28.87 18.91
C THR A 118 1.87 28.19 18.22
N ILE A 119 1.64 27.01 17.62
CA ILE A 119 2.64 26.30 16.84
C ILE A 119 2.71 26.91 15.43
N THR A 120 3.68 27.78 15.21
CA THR A 120 3.86 28.50 13.94
C THR A 120 4.75 27.78 12.92
N HIS A 121 5.59 26.83 13.39
CA HIS A 121 6.45 26.01 12.53
C HIS A 121 5.87 24.60 12.42
N HIS A 122 5.15 24.35 11.33
CA HIS A 122 4.45 23.08 11.10
C HIS A 122 4.40 22.76 9.59
N VAL A 123 4.00 21.51 9.27
CA VAL A 123 3.76 21.08 7.89
C VAL A 123 2.73 22.00 7.22
N GLN A 124 3.00 22.33 5.97
CA GLN A 124 2.06 23.08 5.14
C GLN A 124 1.38 22.09 4.18
N PRO A 125 0.11 21.74 4.41
CA PRO A 125 -0.65 20.94 3.45
C PRO A 125 -0.69 21.63 2.08
N VAL A 126 -0.54 20.87 1.01
CA VAL A 126 -0.62 21.42 -0.34
C VAL A 126 -2.07 21.85 -0.60
N PRO A 127 -2.31 23.13 -0.99
CA PRO A 127 -3.66 23.59 -1.29
C PRO A 127 -4.25 22.83 -2.51
N ASP A 128 -5.51 22.43 -2.42
CA ASP A 128 -6.20 21.73 -3.50
C ASP A 128 -6.19 22.53 -4.82
N SER A 129 -6.24 23.87 -4.73
CA SER A 129 -6.15 24.78 -5.89
C SER A 129 -4.87 24.62 -6.70
N ASP A 130 -3.77 24.25 -6.06
CA ASP A 130 -2.44 24.18 -6.66
C ASP A 130 -2.18 22.83 -7.36
N VAL A 131 -3.07 21.85 -7.11
CA VAL A 131 -2.89 20.45 -7.55
C VAL A 131 -4.08 19.90 -8.34
N GLN A 132 -4.89 20.76 -8.97
CA GLN A 132 -6.05 20.36 -9.77
C GLN A 132 -5.70 19.39 -10.90
N PHE A 133 -4.45 19.41 -11.40
CA PHE A 133 -3.94 18.45 -12.37
C PHE A 133 -3.99 16.98 -11.85
N ALA A 134 -4.01 16.76 -10.53
CA ALA A 134 -4.11 15.43 -9.95
C ALA A 134 -5.46 14.75 -10.22
N LYS A 135 -6.48 15.48 -10.68
CA LYS A 135 -7.71 14.91 -11.25
C LYS A 135 -7.45 14.07 -12.51
N GLN A 136 -6.26 14.18 -13.11
CA GLN A 136 -5.80 13.36 -14.22
C GLN A 136 -4.96 12.15 -13.78
N TRP A 137 -4.68 11.99 -12.48
CA TRP A 137 -3.89 10.88 -11.95
C TRP A 137 -4.79 9.65 -11.70
N GLY A 138 -5.35 9.13 -12.77
CA GLY A 138 -6.18 7.94 -12.79
C GLY A 138 -5.43 6.68 -13.21
N MET A 139 -6.20 5.65 -13.56
CA MET A 139 -5.67 4.33 -13.94
C MET A 139 -4.73 4.43 -15.15
N ASN A 140 -5.06 5.25 -16.15
CA ASN A 140 -4.19 5.46 -17.31
C ASN A 140 -2.80 5.97 -16.91
N THR A 141 -2.73 6.98 -16.03
CA THR A 141 -1.45 7.49 -15.52
C THR A 141 -0.69 6.42 -14.75
N GLU A 142 -1.36 5.72 -13.83
CA GLU A 142 -0.77 4.68 -12.99
C GLU A 142 -0.21 3.51 -13.81
N ILE A 143 -0.97 3.02 -14.80
CA ILE A 143 -0.55 1.90 -15.65
C ILE A 143 0.63 2.25 -16.55
N HIS A 144 0.69 3.48 -17.06
CA HIS A 144 1.83 3.93 -17.85
C HIS A 144 3.07 4.16 -16.99
N ASP A 145 2.92 4.61 -15.74
CA ASP A 145 4.00 4.67 -14.75
C ASP A 145 4.52 3.27 -14.41
N LEU A 146 3.62 2.35 -14.07
CA LEU A 146 3.97 0.95 -13.78
C LEU A 146 4.68 0.29 -14.97
N ARG A 147 4.29 0.62 -16.21
CA ARG A 147 4.97 0.13 -17.42
C ARG A 147 6.44 0.53 -17.47
N LYS A 148 6.80 1.72 -16.96
CA LYS A 148 8.21 2.13 -16.90
C LYS A 148 8.98 1.26 -15.90
N VAL A 149 8.40 1.01 -14.74
CA VAL A 149 8.99 0.14 -13.70
C VAL A 149 9.15 -1.30 -14.22
N VAL A 150 8.09 -1.87 -14.84
CA VAL A 150 8.12 -3.23 -15.40
C VAL A 150 9.17 -3.36 -16.52
N ARG A 151 9.29 -2.37 -17.41
CA ARG A 151 10.32 -2.38 -18.46
C ARG A 151 11.72 -2.42 -17.86
N LEU A 152 11.98 -1.58 -16.86
CA LEU A 152 13.27 -1.58 -16.15
C LEU A 152 13.52 -2.92 -15.43
N ALA A 153 12.49 -3.51 -14.83
CA ALA A 153 12.59 -4.81 -14.17
C ALA A 153 12.93 -5.93 -15.16
N LYS A 154 12.40 -5.88 -16.38
CA LYS A 154 12.63 -6.87 -17.45
C LYS A 154 14.00 -6.78 -18.10
N GLU A 155 14.76 -5.72 -17.87
CA GLU A 155 16.12 -5.62 -18.39
C GLU A 155 16.97 -6.83 -18.00
N LYS A 156 17.92 -7.21 -18.86
CA LYS A 156 18.80 -8.38 -18.68
C LYS A 156 18.07 -9.73 -18.67
N GLY A 157 16.87 -9.82 -19.26
CA GLY A 157 16.14 -11.08 -19.39
C GLY A 157 15.57 -11.62 -18.08
N ARG A 158 15.31 -10.76 -17.08
CA ARG A 158 14.76 -11.17 -15.79
C ARG A 158 13.32 -11.64 -15.89
N HIS A 159 12.97 -12.62 -15.06
CA HIS A 159 11.58 -12.99 -14.82
C HIS A 159 10.89 -11.96 -13.92
N VAL A 160 9.74 -11.45 -14.38
CA VAL A 160 9.00 -10.41 -13.66
C VAL A 160 7.61 -10.90 -13.32
N VAL A 161 7.29 -10.89 -12.03
CA VAL A 161 5.95 -11.08 -11.49
C VAL A 161 5.41 -9.72 -11.05
N VAL A 162 4.18 -9.40 -11.43
CA VAL A 162 3.48 -8.19 -10.98
C VAL A 162 2.39 -8.58 -10.00
N GLY A 163 2.29 -7.85 -8.91
CA GLY A 163 1.25 -8.08 -7.92
C GLY A 163 0.88 -6.80 -7.19
N GLY A 164 -0.13 -6.90 -6.31
CA GLY A 164 -0.56 -5.76 -5.53
C GLY A 164 -1.55 -6.13 -4.44
N HIS A 165 -1.68 -5.24 -3.47
CA HIS A 165 -2.58 -5.36 -2.34
C HIS A 165 -3.75 -4.39 -2.49
N SER A 166 -4.97 -4.83 -2.15
CA SER A 166 -6.16 -3.97 -2.20
C SER A 166 -6.38 -3.37 -3.60
N LEU A 167 -6.47 -2.05 -3.75
CA LEU A 167 -6.48 -1.35 -5.04
C LEU A 167 -5.29 -1.74 -5.92
N GLY A 168 -4.12 -2.04 -5.33
CA GLY A 168 -2.96 -2.55 -6.06
C GLY A 168 -3.22 -3.87 -6.79
N GLY A 169 -4.16 -4.69 -6.31
CA GLY A 169 -4.65 -5.87 -7.02
C GLY A 169 -5.46 -5.51 -8.26
N SER A 170 -6.29 -4.47 -8.19
CA SER A 170 -7.00 -3.92 -9.36
C SER A 170 -6.01 -3.30 -10.37
N ILE A 171 -5.00 -2.58 -9.91
CA ILE A 171 -3.90 -2.08 -10.74
C ILE A 171 -3.16 -3.25 -11.42
N THR A 172 -2.94 -4.35 -10.71
CA THR A 172 -2.34 -5.58 -11.28
C THR A 172 -3.20 -6.17 -12.39
N THR A 173 -4.53 -6.26 -12.18
CA THR A 173 -5.47 -6.69 -13.22
C THR A 173 -5.42 -5.73 -14.40
N ALA A 174 -5.56 -4.42 -14.15
CA ALA A 174 -5.53 -3.40 -15.19
C ALA A 174 -4.24 -3.46 -16.02
N TYR A 175 -3.08 -3.55 -15.37
CA TYR A 175 -1.80 -3.65 -16.08
C TYR A 175 -1.72 -4.88 -16.98
N ALA A 176 -2.08 -6.05 -16.44
CA ALA A 176 -1.98 -7.31 -17.18
C ALA A 176 -2.89 -7.33 -18.42
N THR A 177 -4.07 -6.71 -18.32
CA THR A 177 -5.10 -6.65 -19.36
C THR A 177 -5.08 -5.37 -20.19
N TRP A 178 -4.17 -4.42 -19.92
CA TRP A 178 -4.09 -3.14 -20.64
C TRP A 178 -3.68 -3.31 -22.08
N ASP A 179 -4.35 -2.60 -22.98
CA ASP A 179 -3.91 -2.51 -24.38
C ASP A 179 -2.78 -1.47 -24.54
N PHE A 180 -1.60 -1.94 -24.77
CA PHE A 180 -0.46 -1.11 -25.15
C PHE A 180 -0.24 -1.09 -26.67
N ASN A 181 -1.18 -0.51 -27.42
CA ASN A 181 -1.19 -0.47 -28.89
C ASN A 181 -1.25 -1.90 -29.50
N GLY A 182 -2.29 -2.64 -29.18
CA GLY A 182 -2.53 -4.01 -29.62
C GLY A 182 -1.66 -5.07 -28.94
N LYS A 183 -1.03 -4.72 -27.80
CA LYS A 183 -0.19 -5.66 -27.05
C LYS A 183 -0.62 -5.71 -25.59
N PRO A 184 -1.04 -6.87 -25.07
CA PRO A 184 -1.44 -7.00 -23.68
C PRO A 184 -0.28 -6.77 -22.71
N GLY A 185 -0.58 -6.10 -21.59
CA GLY A 185 0.40 -5.81 -20.55
C GLY A 185 1.04 -7.04 -19.94
N VAL A 186 0.30 -8.16 -19.90
CA VAL A 186 0.82 -9.46 -19.42
C VAL A 186 1.97 -10.00 -20.27
N LYS A 187 2.15 -9.53 -21.49
CA LYS A 187 3.17 -10.04 -22.40
C LYS A 187 4.58 -9.94 -21.82
N GLY A 188 5.18 -11.10 -21.58
CA GLY A 188 6.52 -11.24 -21.03
C GLY A 188 6.58 -10.98 -19.52
N LEU A 189 5.47 -11.07 -18.81
CA LEU A 189 5.45 -11.35 -17.38
C LEU A 189 5.61 -12.86 -17.15
N SER A 190 5.95 -13.23 -15.91
CA SER A 190 6.12 -14.62 -15.48
C SER A 190 5.04 -15.06 -14.46
N GLY A 191 4.20 -14.13 -13.96
CA GLY A 191 3.12 -14.44 -13.05
C GLY A 191 2.43 -13.19 -12.51
N LEU A 192 1.27 -13.40 -11.87
CA LEU A 192 0.47 -12.36 -11.23
C LEU A 192 0.20 -12.74 -9.75
N VAL A 193 0.19 -11.74 -8.86
CA VAL A 193 -0.08 -11.92 -7.42
C VAL A 193 -1.15 -10.94 -6.94
N PHE A 194 -2.23 -11.46 -6.39
CA PHE A 194 -3.35 -10.69 -5.85
C PHE A 194 -3.41 -10.86 -4.32
N ILE A 195 -3.30 -9.74 -3.59
CA ILE A 195 -3.28 -9.73 -2.12
C ILE A 195 -4.49 -8.96 -1.63
N ASP A 196 -5.51 -9.65 -1.21
CA ASP A 196 -6.80 -9.10 -0.73
C ASP A 196 -7.36 -7.97 -1.61
N GLY A 197 -7.17 -8.09 -2.92
CA GLY A 197 -7.61 -7.16 -3.94
C GLY A 197 -7.45 -7.73 -5.33
N ALA A 198 -8.46 -7.55 -6.17
CA ALA A 198 -8.51 -7.86 -7.58
C ALA A 198 -9.77 -7.19 -8.16
N SER A 199 -9.80 -6.91 -9.46
CA SER A 199 -11.01 -6.41 -10.10
C SER A 199 -12.00 -7.56 -10.35
N GLY A 200 -13.26 -7.36 -9.96
CA GLY A 200 -14.34 -8.31 -10.19
C GLY A 200 -14.83 -8.29 -11.64
N PRO A 201 -15.68 -9.26 -12.04
CA PRO A 201 -16.17 -9.36 -13.42
C PRO A 201 -17.17 -8.25 -13.78
N ASP A 202 -17.80 -7.63 -12.79
CA ASP A 202 -18.87 -6.66 -12.99
C ASP A 202 -18.31 -5.23 -12.97
N PRO A 203 -18.23 -4.52 -14.11
CA PRO A 203 -17.80 -3.12 -14.14
C PRO A 203 -18.90 -2.21 -13.56
N VAL A 204 -18.50 -1.00 -13.15
CA VAL A 204 -19.47 0.07 -12.91
C VAL A 204 -20.25 0.39 -14.21
N SER A 205 -21.48 0.88 -14.07
CA SER A 205 -22.25 1.30 -15.25
C SER A 205 -21.63 2.55 -15.90
N GLU A 206 -21.91 2.77 -17.19
CA GLU A 206 -21.47 3.98 -17.89
C GLU A 206 -22.01 5.25 -17.20
N ALA A 207 -23.26 5.21 -16.74
CA ALA A 207 -23.90 6.35 -16.06
C ALA A 207 -23.24 6.64 -14.70
N ASP A 208 -22.92 5.62 -13.90
CA ASP A 208 -22.23 5.79 -12.62
C ASP A 208 -20.78 6.27 -12.82
N ALA A 209 -20.12 5.79 -13.86
CA ALA A 209 -18.78 6.24 -14.25
C ALA A 209 -18.79 7.73 -14.62
N GLN A 210 -19.76 8.16 -15.45
CA GLN A 210 -19.92 9.57 -15.84
C GLN A 210 -20.26 10.44 -14.63
N GLN A 211 -21.19 10.02 -13.79
CA GLN A 211 -21.57 10.76 -12.58
C GLN A 211 -20.38 10.95 -11.63
N SER A 212 -19.57 9.89 -11.44
CA SER A 212 -18.38 9.96 -10.58
C SER A 212 -17.33 10.90 -11.15
N LEU A 213 -17.12 10.88 -12.47
CA LEU A 213 -16.19 11.76 -13.15
C LEU A 213 -16.64 13.23 -13.10
N ASP A 214 -17.93 13.48 -13.30
CA ASP A 214 -18.52 14.82 -13.20
C ASP A 214 -18.41 15.36 -11.77
N GLY A 215 -18.66 14.51 -10.77
CA GLY A 215 -18.48 14.84 -9.36
C GLY A 215 -17.03 15.22 -9.02
N LEU A 216 -16.07 14.46 -9.53
CA LEU A 216 -14.64 14.81 -9.37
C LEU A 216 -14.31 16.15 -10.07
N ASN A 217 -14.76 16.33 -11.29
CA ASN A 217 -14.43 17.53 -12.08
C ASN A 217 -15.04 18.81 -11.49
N SER A 218 -16.26 18.74 -10.97
CA SER A 218 -16.95 19.85 -10.31
C SER A 218 -16.49 20.09 -8.87
N GLY A 219 -15.93 19.07 -8.21
CA GLY A 219 -15.42 19.16 -6.85
C GLY A 219 -14.15 20.03 -6.73
N SER A 220 -13.91 20.58 -5.55
CA SER A 220 -12.71 21.38 -5.27
C SER A 220 -11.44 20.54 -5.08
N SER A 221 -11.58 19.36 -4.47
CA SER A 221 -10.44 18.49 -4.12
C SER A 221 -10.23 17.37 -5.14
N PRO A 222 -8.98 17.08 -5.55
CA PRO A 222 -8.66 15.90 -6.34
C PRO A 222 -8.48 14.63 -5.49
N TRP A 223 -8.56 14.72 -4.16
CA TRP A 223 -8.15 13.68 -3.23
C TRP A 223 -9.32 12.91 -2.63
N LEU A 224 -9.09 11.64 -2.39
CA LEU A 224 -10.00 10.77 -1.68
C LEU A 224 -9.93 11.02 -0.17
N ALA A 225 -11.08 11.18 0.49
CA ALA A 225 -11.19 11.13 1.95
C ALA A 225 -11.16 9.68 2.43
N PHE A 226 -10.02 9.25 2.99
CA PHE A 226 -9.86 7.87 3.46
C PHE A 226 -10.54 7.67 4.81
N GLY A 227 -11.49 6.73 4.88
CA GLY A 227 -12.26 6.51 6.11
C GLY A 227 -13.08 7.72 6.56
N GLY A 228 -13.40 8.65 5.65
CA GLY A 228 -14.07 9.90 5.95
C GLY A 228 -13.14 11.02 6.46
N ILE A 229 -11.84 10.74 6.61
CA ILE A 229 -10.83 11.72 7.01
C ILE A 229 -10.23 12.35 5.74
N PRO A 230 -10.30 13.68 5.56
CA PRO A 230 -9.78 14.33 4.37
C PRO A 230 -8.25 14.26 4.29
N ALA A 231 -7.73 14.30 3.05
CA ALA A 231 -6.29 14.43 2.81
C ALA A 231 -5.79 15.79 3.36
N PRO A 232 -4.57 15.84 3.92
CA PRO A 232 -3.60 14.75 4.09
C PRO A 232 -3.74 13.98 5.43
N PHE A 233 -4.76 14.31 6.23
CA PHE A 233 -4.81 13.94 7.64
C PHE A 233 -4.93 12.43 7.90
N ALA A 234 -5.59 11.66 7.02
CA ALA A 234 -5.66 10.21 7.19
C ALA A 234 -4.25 9.58 7.18
N GLY A 235 -3.39 9.99 6.24
CA GLY A 235 -1.99 9.55 6.20
C GLY A 235 -1.20 10.06 7.41
N LEU A 236 -1.32 11.35 7.74
CA LEU A 236 -0.63 11.97 8.87
C LEU A 236 -1.00 11.33 10.21
N PHE A 237 -2.25 10.91 10.43
CA PHE A 237 -2.65 10.18 11.64
C PHE A 237 -1.97 8.81 11.71
N GLY A 238 -1.93 8.09 10.57
CA GLY A 238 -1.23 6.82 10.47
C GLY A 238 0.25 6.95 10.78
N ASP A 239 0.93 7.90 10.12
CA ASP A 239 2.37 8.12 10.28
C ASP A 239 2.72 8.67 11.66
N GLY A 240 1.97 9.64 12.17
CA GLY A 240 2.18 10.20 13.50
C GLY A 240 2.03 9.16 14.60
N GLY A 241 0.91 8.41 14.58
CA GLY A 241 0.64 7.36 15.57
C GLY A 241 1.65 6.21 15.50
N SER A 242 1.96 5.73 14.32
CA SER A 242 2.96 4.66 14.14
C SER A 242 4.37 5.11 14.49
N SER A 243 4.73 6.36 14.19
CA SER A 243 6.03 6.93 14.58
C SER A 243 6.15 7.09 16.11
N ALA A 244 5.11 7.57 16.78
CA ALA A 244 5.08 7.65 18.25
C ALA A 244 5.24 6.26 18.89
N ALA A 245 4.51 5.25 18.38
CA ALA A 245 4.63 3.85 18.79
C ALA A 245 6.04 3.26 18.56
N LYS A 246 6.79 3.77 17.56
CA LYS A 246 8.18 3.35 17.30
C LYS A 246 9.19 4.06 18.18
N MET A 247 8.98 5.35 18.43
CA MET A 247 9.95 6.21 19.13
C MET A 247 9.88 6.05 20.64
N ALA A 248 8.67 6.00 21.20
CA ALA A 248 8.41 5.96 22.64
C ALA A 248 7.18 5.07 22.94
N PRO A 249 7.26 3.73 22.70
CA PRO A 249 6.10 2.85 22.77
C PRO A 249 5.35 2.91 24.09
N THR A 250 6.08 2.93 25.22
CA THR A 250 5.51 2.87 26.59
C THR A 250 5.29 4.25 27.23
N ALA A 251 5.59 5.34 26.52
CA ALA A 251 5.29 6.68 27.01
C ALA A 251 3.78 6.98 26.85
N PRO A 252 3.19 7.82 27.73
CA PRO A 252 1.79 8.26 27.60
C PRO A 252 1.51 8.78 26.16
N SER A 253 0.35 8.43 25.63
CA SER A 253 -0.02 8.80 24.26
C SER A 253 -0.14 10.32 24.10
N LEU A 254 0.58 10.87 23.12
CA LEU A 254 0.49 12.28 22.74
C LEU A 254 -0.90 12.67 22.20
N ALA A 255 -1.66 11.70 21.70
CA ALA A 255 -2.99 11.91 21.12
C ALA A 255 -4.14 11.69 22.09
N GLN A 256 -3.89 11.23 23.34
CA GLN A 256 -4.94 10.87 24.30
C GLN A 256 -5.92 12.03 24.53
N ASP A 257 -5.41 13.20 24.83
CA ASP A 257 -6.20 14.39 25.14
C ASP A 257 -6.33 15.38 23.97
N TRP A 258 -5.72 15.04 22.84
CA TRP A 258 -5.75 15.92 21.68
C TRP A 258 -7.14 15.90 21.01
N SER A 259 -7.79 17.08 20.93
CA SER A 259 -9.14 17.21 20.33
C SER A 259 -9.20 17.00 18.82
N GLY A 260 -8.06 17.06 18.12
CA GLY A 260 -7.98 16.81 16.67
C GLY A 260 -8.10 15.35 16.27
N LEU A 261 -7.88 14.39 17.19
CA LEU A 261 -8.10 12.98 16.90
C LEU A 261 -9.57 12.61 17.11
N PRO A 262 -10.23 11.96 16.12
CA PRO A 262 -11.58 11.45 16.27
C PRO A 262 -11.73 10.54 17.50
N SER A 263 -12.81 10.69 18.27
CA SER A 263 -13.02 9.96 19.54
C SER A 263 -13.03 8.44 19.36
N TYR A 264 -13.53 7.95 18.23
CA TYR A 264 -13.57 6.51 17.92
C TYR A 264 -12.18 5.89 17.68
N LEU A 265 -11.12 6.70 17.57
CA LEU A 265 -9.73 6.25 17.50
C LEU A 265 -9.00 6.32 18.83
N LYS A 266 -9.66 6.80 19.88
CA LYS A 266 -9.07 6.94 21.22
C LYS A 266 -9.42 5.75 22.11
N PRO A 267 -8.44 5.14 22.79
CA PRO A 267 -8.73 4.19 23.86
C PRO A 267 -9.64 4.81 24.94
N PRO A 268 -10.52 4.03 25.57
CA PRO A 268 -11.44 4.52 26.61
C PRO A 268 -10.75 4.80 27.96
N VAL A 269 -9.46 4.52 28.07
CA VAL A 269 -8.60 4.73 29.25
C VAL A 269 -7.29 5.37 28.80
N PRO A 270 -6.54 6.04 29.74
CA PRO A 270 -5.20 6.52 29.42
C PRO A 270 -4.34 5.40 28.88
N ALA A 271 -3.72 5.62 27.71
CA ALA A 271 -2.96 4.61 27.00
C ALA A 271 -1.55 5.10 26.65
N ASP A 272 -0.60 4.18 26.50
CA ASP A 272 0.69 4.51 25.91
C ASP A 272 0.61 4.65 24.38
N ASN A 273 1.68 5.11 23.73
CA ASN A 273 1.71 5.32 22.28
C ASN A 273 1.50 4.02 21.50
N GLU A 274 2.00 2.89 21.99
CA GLU A 274 1.81 1.59 21.32
C GLU A 274 0.35 1.15 21.41
N ALA A 275 -0.28 1.33 22.56
CA ALA A 275 -1.68 0.99 22.78
C ALA A 275 -2.63 1.91 22.01
N GLN A 276 -2.34 3.21 21.93
CA GLN A 276 -3.08 4.16 21.11
C GLN A 276 -3.08 3.73 19.61
N PHE A 277 -1.91 3.41 19.09
CA PHE A 277 -1.78 2.94 17.69
C PHE A 277 -2.45 1.57 17.51
N GLY A 278 -2.27 0.65 18.47
CA GLY A 278 -2.89 -0.66 18.46
C GLY A 278 -4.42 -0.59 18.47
N PHE A 279 -5.00 0.28 19.30
CA PHE A 279 -6.44 0.50 19.40
C PHE A 279 -7.04 1.01 18.08
N ALA A 280 -6.34 1.93 17.41
CA ALA A 280 -6.78 2.46 16.11
C ALA A 280 -6.66 1.43 14.97
N ALA A 281 -5.81 0.40 15.11
CA ALA A 281 -5.48 -0.53 14.04
C ALA A 281 -6.08 -1.94 14.20
N ASP A 282 -6.42 -2.39 15.43
CA ASP A 282 -6.90 -3.75 15.66
C ASP A 282 -8.36 -3.93 15.22
N VAL A 283 -8.67 -5.09 14.61
CA VAL A 283 -10.01 -5.43 14.10
C VAL A 283 -11.14 -5.36 15.14
N ASN A 284 -10.82 -5.50 16.44
CA ASN A 284 -11.82 -5.51 17.50
C ASN A 284 -12.11 -4.11 18.06
N THR A 285 -11.28 -3.11 17.77
CA THR A 285 -11.39 -1.75 18.32
C THR A 285 -11.49 -0.69 17.24
N SER A 286 -10.88 -0.90 16.07
CA SER A 286 -10.93 0.01 14.93
C SER A 286 -12.32 -0.01 14.26
N PRO A 287 -12.87 1.15 13.86
CA PRO A 287 -14.17 1.20 13.21
C PRO A 287 -14.17 0.55 11.82
N SER A 288 -15.34 0.06 11.39
CA SER A 288 -15.51 -0.59 10.07
C SER A 288 -15.16 0.33 8.89
N SER A 289 -15.30 1.66 9.04
CA SER A 289 -14.88 2.64 8.03
C SER A 289 -13.37 2.61 7.76
N LEU A 290 -12.58 2.07 8.70
CA LEU A 290 -11.13 1.87 8.56
C LEU A 290 -10.75 0.40 8.33
N ALA A 291 -11.67 -0.43 7.84
CA ALA A 291 -11.39 -1.85 7.57
C ALA A 291 -10.15 -2.07 6.67
N ALA A 292 -9.85 -1.12 5.78
CA ALA A 292 -8.66 -1.13 4.94
C ALA A 292 -7.35 -0.85 5.71
N PHE A 293 -7.43 -0.43 6.99
CA PHE A 293 -6.28 -0.19 7.85
C PHE A 293 -6.10 -1.29 8.91
N GLN A 294 -7.05 -2.23 9.04
CA GLN A 294 -7.09 -3.18 10.15
C GLN A 294 -6.10 -4.34 10.04
N VAL A 295 -5.64 -4.78 11.23
CA VAL A 295 -4.82 -5.97 11.48
C VAL A 295 -5.31 -6.70 12.72
N HIS A 296 -4.94 -7.98 12.89
CA HIS A 296 -5.05 -8.68 14.17
C HIS A 296 -3.81 -8.42 15.00
N ALA A 297 -3.81 -7.35 15.81
CA ALA A 297 -2.64 -6.87 16.55
C ALA A 297 -2.61 -7.25 18.03
N GLY A 298 -3.77 -7.54 18.65
CA GLY A 298 -3.87 -7.87 20.07
C GLY A 298 -5.05 -7.19 20.76
N HIS A 299 -4.81 -6.64 21.93
CA HIS A 299 -5.83 -5.95 22.71
C HIS A 299 -5.19 -4.99 23.71
N LEU A 300 -5.98 -4.01 24.14
CA LEU A 300 -5.61 -3.08 25.21
C LEU A 300 -5.43 -3.84 26.54
N GLN A 301 -4.41 -3.50 27.30
CA GLN A 301 -4.21 -4.03 28.65
C GLN A 301 -5.45 -3.75 29.50
N SER A 302 -5.91 -4.76 30.23
CA SER A 302 -7.03 -4.66 31.17
C SER A 302 -6.55 -4.45 32.61
N GLY A 303 -7.41 -3.89 33.47
CA GLY A 303 -7.12 -3.65 34.89
C GLY A 303 -6.75 -2.19 35.15
N ASN A 304 -6.20 -1.95 36.36
CA ASN A 304 -5.82 -0.62 36.81
C ASN A 304 -4.41 -0.29 36.31
N CYS A 305 -4.33 0.44 35.20
CA CYS A 305 -3.06 0.86 34.55
C CYS A 305 -3.13 2.32 34.09
N ASP A 306 -2.03 3.06 34.25
CA ASP A 306 -1.92 4.46 33.79
C ASP A 306 -0.45 4.78 33.43
N PRO A 307 -0.11 4.84 32.13
CA PRO A 307 -0.93 4.47 30.98
C PRO A 307 -1.10 2.94 30.83
N CYS A 308 -2.18 2.53 30.17
CA CYS A 308 -2.38 1.13 29.76
C CYS A 308 -1.60 0.82 28.48
N GLY A 309 -0.95 -0.34 28.47
CA GLY A 309 -0.17 -0.83 27.36
C GLY A 309 -0.97 -1.67 26.35
N TRP A 310 -0.29 -2.16 25.33
CA TRP A 310 -0.83 -3.07 24.32
C TRP A 310 -0.39 -4.51 24.54
N ILE A 311 -1.32 -5.44 24.59
CA ILE A 311 -1.05 -6.87 24.79
C ILE A 311 -1.22 -7.61 23.48
N ARG A 312 -0.14 -8.17 22.97
CA ARG A 312 -0.14 -8.95 21.72
C ARG A 312 -1.00 -10.22 21.82
N GLY A 313 -0.93 -10.96 22.94
CA GLY A 313 -1.60 -12.25 23.07
C GLY A 313 -1.23 -13.21 21.92
N ASN A 314 -2.25 -13.81 21.30
CA ASN A 314 -2.11 -14.71 20.15
C ASN A 314 -2.20 -14.02 18.79
N ALA A 315 -2.16 -12.70 18.74
CA ALA A 315 -2.27 -11.94 17.49
C ALA A 315 -1.18 -12.33 16.47
N ILE A 316 -1.57 -12.39 15.20
CA ILE A 316 -0.67 -12.80 14.12
C ILE A 316 0.23 -11.66 13.66
N THR A 317 -0.23 -10.41 13.82
CA THR A 317 0.49 -9.20 13.44
C THR A 317 1.00 -8.45 14.68
N PRO A 318 2.31 -8.47 14.99
CA PRO A 318 2.84 -7.64 16.06
C PRO A 318 2.64 -6.16 15.74
N ILE A 319 2.09 -5.38 16.67
CA ILE A 319 1.80 -3.96 16.44
C ILE A 319 3.06 -3.17 16.08
N GLN A 320 4.21 -3.47 16.67
CA GLN A 320 5.50 -2.87 16.35
C GLN A 320 5.97 -3.15 14.91
N ARG A 321 5.59 -4.31 14.35
CA ARG A 321 5.86 -4.63 12.94
C ARG A 321 4.91 -3.85 12.02
N TYR A 322 3.66 -3.69 12.43
CA TYR A 322 2.69 -2.86 11.71
C TYR A 322 3.08 -1.38 11.76
N ALA A 323 3.49 -0.88 12.93
CA ALA A 323 4.03 0.47 13.06
C ALA A 323 5.26 0.72 12.16
N THR A 324 6.15 -0.28 12.01
CA THR A 324 7.27 -0.22 11.07
C THR A 324 6.82 -0.13 9.61
N MET A 325 5.73 -0.84 9.26
CA MET A 325 5.14 -0.81 7.93
C MET A 325 4.56 0.57 7.60
N ILE A 326 3.74 1.11 8.49
CA ILE A 326 3.06 2.39 8.29
C ILE A 326 4.03 3.57 8.30
N SER A 327 4.87 3.71 9.32
CA SER A 327 5.85 4.81 9.41
C SER A 327 7.01 4.72 8.41
N GLY A 328 7.20 3.58 7.74
CA GLY A 328 8.41 3.32 6.94
C GLY A 328 9.69 3.34 7.80
N TRP A 329 9.61 2.88 9.06
CA TRP A 329 10.75 2.96 9.98
C TRP A 329 11.98 2.22 9.45
N GLY A 330 13.11 2.92 9.45
CA GLY A 330 14.37 2.43 8.88
C GLY A 330 14.56 2.76 7.39
N LEU A 331 13.60 3.44 6.76
CA LEU A 331 13.68 3.98 5.39
C LEU A 331 13.69 5.51 5.44
N GLN A 332 14.09 6.16 4.35
CA GLN A 332 14.12 7.62 4.24
C GLN A 332 13.28 8.07 3.05
N ASN A 333 12.61 9.23 3.19
CA ASN A 333 11.77 9.86 2.17
C ASN A 333 10.66 8.93 1.65
N THR A 334 10.07 8.14 2.53
CA THR A 334 8.96 7.26 2.23
C THR A 334 8.35 6.74 3.53
N ASP A 335 7.08 6.44 3.51
CA ASP A 335 6.32 5.74 4.54
C ASP A 335 5.39 4.70 3.93
N GLY A 336 4.51 4.13 4.73
CA GLY A 336 3.56 3.12 4.28
C GLY A 336 2.19 3.70 3.93
N THR A 337 2.00 5.01 4.09
CA THR A 337 0.76 5.72 3.73
C THR A 337 0.95 6.51 2.43
N ALA A 338 -0.13 7.04 1.90
CA ALA A 338 -0.11 8.13 0.93
C ALA A 338 -1.07 9.20 1.45
N TRP A 339 -0.54 10.40 1.74
CA TRP A 339 -1.32 11.50 2.32
C TRP A 339 -2.31 12.07 1.31
N TYR A 340 -1.94 11.98 0.03
CA TYR A 340 -2.68 12.53 -1.11
C TYR A 340 -3.03 11.40 -2.08
N HIS A 341 -4.16 10.72 -1.85
CA HIS A 341 -4.59 9.66 -2.76
C HIS A 341 -5.52 10.21 -3.86
N PRO A 342 -5.17 10.08 -5.16
CA PRO A 342 -6.00 10.59 -6.23
C PRO A 342 -7.37 9.91 -6.27
N MET A 343 -8.46 10.67 -6.13
CA MET A 343 -9.82 10.14 -6.22
C MET A 343 -10.08 9.51 -7.58
N ARG A 344 -9.50 10.06 -8.66
CA ARG A 344 -9.60 9.55 -10.02
C ARG A 344 -9.15 8.09 -10.13
N LEU A 345 -8.06 7.70 -9.46
CA LEU A 345 -7.57 6.32 -9.49
C LEU A 345 -8.59 5.33 -8.89
N SER A 346 -9.26 5.73 -7.82
CA SER A 346 -10.32 4.93 -7.19
C SER A 346 -11.56 4.82 -8.11
N ILE A 347 -11.96 5.89 -8.75
CA ILE A 347 -13.09 5.91 -9.73
C ILE A 347 -12.79 4.98 -10.89
N ASP A 348 -11.63 5.13 -11.53
CA ASP A 348 -11.24 4.38 -12.70
C ASP A 348 -11.12 2.87 -12.44
N SER A 349 -10.80 2.48 -11.19
CA SER A 349 -10.67 1.05 -10.82
C SER A 349 -11.98 0.27 -11.03
N GLY A 350 -13.14 0.93 -10.96
CA GLY A 350 -14.43 0.34 -11.20
C GLY A 350 -14.68 -0.08 -12.66
N ALA A 351 -13.95 0.48 -13.62
CA ALA A 351 -14.07 0.14 -15.03
C ALA A 351 -13.13 -0.99 -15.49
N VAL A 352 -12.17 -1.41 -14.66
CA VAL A 352 -11.17 -2.44 -15.03
C VAL A 352 -11.83 -3.79 -15.26
N ALA A 353 -12.75 -4.17 -14.40
CA ALA A 353 -13.44 -5.46 -14.38
C ALA A 353 -12.46 -6.66 -14.55
N ASP A 354 -12.82 -7.65 -15.31
CA ASP A 354 -11.98 -8.82 -15.63
C ASP A 354 -11.14 -8.62 -16.92
N GLY A 355 -10.97 -7.36 -17.34
CA GLY A 355 -10.24 -7.03 -18.56
C GLY A 355 -11.04 -7.24 -19.85
N ASN A 356 -12.36 -7.24 -19.78
CA ASN A 356 -13.24 -7.14 -20.93
C ASN A 356 -13.58 -5.69 -21.24
N ALA A 357 -13.69 -5.36 -22.53
CA ALA A 357 -14.17 -4.06 -22.96
C ALA A 357 -15.58 -3.79 -22.42
N ASN A 358 -15.79 -2.60 -21.83
CA ASN A 358 -17.08 -2.17 -21.28
C ASN A 358 -17.28 -0.65 -21.47
N PRO A 359 -18.53 -0.15 -21.43
CA PRO A 359 -18.82 1.26 -21.70
C PRO A 359 -18.14 2.23 -20.73
N ALA A 360 -18.00 1.87 -19.44
CA ALA A 360 -17.37 2.72 -18.45
C ALA A 360 -15.87 3.00 -18.75
N GLN A 361 -15.18 2.08 -19.40
CA GLN A 361 -13.79 2.26 -19.81
C GLN A 361 -13.62 3.45 -20.75
N LYS A 362 -14.55 3.64 -21.68
CA LYS A 362 -14.52 4.77 -22.62
C LYS A 362 -14.70 6.10 -21.90
N VAL A 363 -15.57 6.16 -20.89
CA VAL A 363 -15.82 7.35 -20.06
C VAL A 363 -14.60 7.71 -19.24
N LEU A 364 -13.92 6.69 -18.69
CA LEU A 364 -12.85 6.85 -17.71
C LEU A 364 -11.43 6.77 -18.30
N ASP A 365 -11.29 6.64 -19.62
CA ASP A 365 -9.99 6.47 -20.30
C ASP A 365 -9.21 5.26 -19.72
N VAL A 366 -9.91 4.13 -19.55
CA VAL A 366 -9.36 2.85 -19.09
C VAL A 366 -9.32 1.89 -20.27
N ASP A 367 -8.16 1.33 -20.58
CA ASP A 367 -7.97 0.47 -21.76
C ASP A 367 -7.58 -0.97 -21.35
N ALA A 368 -8.30 -1.51 -20.38
CA ALA A 368 -8.10 -2.86 -19.86
C ALA A 368 -8.99 -3.87 -20.62
N THR A 369 -8.56 -4.31 -21.83
CA THR A 369 -9.39 -5.05 -22.78
C THR A 369 -8.84 -6.44 -23.17
N HIS A 370 -7.71 -6.84 -22.60
CA HIS A 370 -7.01 -8.09 -22.93
C HIS A 370 -7.17 -9.20 -21.86
N GLY A 371 -8.36 -9.34 -21.28
CA GLY A 371 -8.59 -10.37 -20.24
C GLY A 371 -8.40 -11.80 -20.76
N ASN A 372 -8.65 -12.05 -22.05
CA ASN A 372 -8.45 -13.36 -22.69
C ASN A 372 -6.98 -13.73 -22.90
N ASP A 373 -6.06 -12.77 -22.81
CA ASP A 373 -4.65 -12.95 -23.13
C ASP A 373 -3.77 -13.34 -21.93
N ILE A 374 -4.36 -13.50 -20.74
CA ILE A 374 -3.62 -13.91 -19.54
C ILE A 374 -3.14 -15.35 -19.69
N ASN A 375 -1.84 -15.52 -19.82
CA ASN A 375 -1.20 -16.83 -20.09
C ASN A 375 -0.08 -17.16 -19.08
N VAL A 376 -0.11 -16.55 -17.92
CA VAL A 376 0.87 -16.72 -16.84
C VAL A 376 0.20 -17.23 -15.55
N PRO A 377 0.92 -17.95 -14.68
CA PRO A 377 0.38 -18.41 -13.40
C PRO A 377 -0.11 -17.25 -12.53
N MET A 378 -1.17 -17.51 -11.75
CA MET A 378 -1.76 -16.56 -10.81
C MET A 378 -1.77 -17.10 -9.38
N TYR A 379 -1.40 -16.24 -8.44
CA TYR A 379 -1.56 -16.48 -7.00
C TYR A 379 -2.48 -15.43 -6.40
N ALA A 380 -3.53 -15.84 -5.70
CA ALA A 380 -4.47 -14.96 -5.02
C ALA A 380 -4.64 -15.34 -3.55
N PHE A 381 -4.64 -14.35 -2.68
CA PHE A 381 -4.90 -14.47 -1.26
C PHE A 381 -6.05 -13.54 -0.87
N ALA A 382 -7.13 -14.10 -0.35
CA ALA A 382 -8.26 -13.34 0.16
C ALA A 382 -8.18 -13.20 1.68
N ALA A 383 -8.29 -11.97 2.17
CA ALA A 383 -8.48 -11.58 3.56
C ALA A 383 -9.86 -10.91 3.75
N ALA A 384 -10.11 -10.28 4.88
CA ALA A 384 -11.46 -9.87 5.28
C ALA A 384 -12.10 -8.82 4.36
N LEU A 385 -11.35 -7.82 3.88
CA LEU A 385 -11.94 -6.74 3.08
C LEU A 385 -12.26 -7.17 1.64
N GLY A 386 -11.32 -7.83 0.97
CA GLY A 386 -11.52 -8.36 -0.38
C GLY A 386 -12.44 -9.57 -0.42
N ASN A 387 -12.40 -10.39 0.65
CA ASN A 387 -13.30 -11.52 0.89
C ASN A 387 -13.42 -12.44 -0.33
N ASP A 388 -14.60 -13.02 -0.54
CA ASP A 388 -14.89 -13.90 -1.69
C ASP A 388 -14.80 -13.18 -3.04
N ARG A 389 -14.85 -11.84 -3.08
CA ARG A 389 -14.67 -11.05 -4.31
C ARG A 389 -13.32 -11.31 -4.96
N VAL A 390 -12.23 -11.40 -4.18
CA VAL A 390 -10.88 -11.73 -4.72
C VAL A 390 -10.86 -13.12 -5.33
N VAL A 391 -11.51 -14.09 -4.66
CA VAL A 391 -11.64 -15.46 -5.16
C VAL A 391 -12.43 -15.51 -6.47
N GLN A 392 -13.56 -14.81 -6.52
CA GLN A 392 -14.43 -14.76 -7.71
C GLN A 392 -13.74 -14.04 -8.87
N ALA A 393 -13.10 -12.90 -8.62
CA ALA A 393 -12.36 -12.15 -9.62
C ALA A 393 -11.23 -12.99 -10.25
N THR A 394 -10.40 -13.64 -9.41
CA THR A 394 -9.32 -14.50 -9.89
C THR A 394 -9.85 -15.69 -10.72
N LYS A 395 -10.95 -16.31 -10.28
CA LYS A 395 -11.58 -17.40 -11.03
C LYS A 395 -12.20 -16.92 -12.34
N ALA A 396 -12.79 -15.72 -12.38
CA ALA A 396 -13.35 -15.14 -13.59
C ALA A 396 -12.25 -14.90 -14.63
N LEU A 397 -11.17 -14.21 -14.23
CA LEU A 397 -10.03 -13.95 -15.09
C LEU A 397 -9.38 -15.26 -15.59
N ALA A 398 -9.23 -16.28 -14.73
CA ALA A 398 -8.69 -17.58 -15.12
C ALA A 398 -9.57 -18.33 -16.12
N ARG A 399 -10.90 -18.28 -15.96
CA ARG A 399 -11.84 -18.91 -16.91
C ARG A 399 -11.81 -18.23 -18.26
N GLN A 400 -11.83 -16.89 -18.28
CA GLN A 400 -11.81 -16.09 -19.49
C GLN A 400 -10.54 -16.35 -20.30
N SER A 401 -9.40 -16.44 -19.65
CA SER A 401 -8.11 -16.68 -20.27
C SER A 401 -7.76 -18.17 -20.47
N HIS A 402 -8.70 -19.07 -20.20
CA HIS A 402 -8.53 -20.53 -20.35
C HIS A 402 -7.31 -21.10 -19.60
N LEU A 403 -6.91 -20.48 -18.48
CA LEU A 403 -5.79 -20.99 -17.67
C LEU A 403 -6.11 -22.36 -17.06
N ALA A 404 -5.12 -23.24 -17.12
CA ALA A 404 -5.24 -24.55 -16.49
C ALA A 404 -5.36 -24.38 -14.95
N LYS A 405 -6.14 -25.23 -14.30
CA LYS A 405 -6.37 -25.18 -12.84
C LYS A 405 -5.06 -25.23 -12.04
N ARG A 406 -4.04 -25.92 -12.55
CA ARG A 406 -2.71 -26.01 -11.91
C ARG A 406 -1.95 -24.67 -11.89
N ASP A 407 -2.29 -23.75 -12.78
CA ASP A 407 -1.64 -22.44 -12.92
C ASP A 407 -2.32 -21.38 -12.05
N VAL A 408 -3.35 -21.76 -11.28
CA VAL A 408 -4.12 -20.84 -10.44
C VAL A 408 -4.11 -21.32 -8.99
N THR A 409 -3.43 -20.59 -8.13
CA THR A 409 -3.40 -20.84 -6.68
C THR A 409 -4.25 -19.81 -5.96
N ILE A 410 -5.29 -20.24 -5.26
CA ILE A 410 -6.18 -19.38 -4.47
C ILE A 410 -6.18 -19.83 -3.01
N VAL A 411 -5.87 -18.91 -2.11
CA VAL A 411 -5.88 -19.11 -0.66
C VAL A 411 -6.90 -18.15 -0.04
N ASN A 412 -8.01 -18.69 0.46
CA ASN A 412 -9.03 -17.90 1.13
C ASN A 412 -8.83 -17.93 2.65
N ARG A 413 -8.54 -16.78 3.24
CA ARG A 413 -8.38 -16.56 4.68
C ARG A 413 -9.26 -15.42 5.19
N ALA A 414 -10.31 -15.05 4.47
CA ALA A 414 -11.20 -13.93 4.78
C ALA A 414 -11.76 -13.96 6.23
N LYS A 415 -11.95 -15.17 6.79
CA LYS A 415 -12.46 -15.32 8.16
C LYS A 415 -11.38 -15.20 9.26
N THR A 416 -10.10 -15.19 8.91
CA THR A 416 -8.99 -15.30 9.88
C THR A 416 -7.86 -14.30 9.66
N TYR A 417 -7.94 -13.49 8.61
CA TYR A 417 -6.99 -12.45 8.28
C TYR A 417 -7.72 -11.13 8.07
N ALA A 418 -7.30 -10.11 8.78
CA ALA A 418 -7.66 -8.73 8.47
C ALA A 418 -6.96 -8.28 7.18
N HIS A 419 -7.40 -7.18 6.62
CA HIS A 419 -6.92 -6.67 5.33
C HIS A 419 -5.40 -6.57 5.23
N ASN A 420 -4.74 -6.04 6.27
CA ASN A 420 -3.29 -5.82 6.26
C ASN A 420 -2.45 -6.97 6.83
N ASP A 421 -3.06 -8.00 7.41
CA ASP A 421 -2.31 -9.13 7.95
C ASP A 421 -1.39 -9.81 6.92
N PRO A 422 -1.77 -9.99 5.63
CA PRO A 422 -0.86 -10.59 4.64
C PRO A 422 0.48 -9.87 4.54
N ASN A 423 0.48 -8.54 4.71
CA ASN A 423 1.67 -7.69 4.60
C ASN A 423 2.44 -7.56 5.92
N ALA A 424 1.74 -7.60 7.06
CA ALA A 424 2.29 -7.26 8.36
C ALA A 424 2.45 -8.44 9.34
N ALA A 425 1.79 -9.58 9.12
CA ALA A 425 1.88 -10.73 10.02
C ALA A 425 3.32 -11.20 10.24
N SER A 426 3.57 -11.75 11.44
CA SER A 426 4.86 -12.39 11.76
C SER A 426 5.22 -13.42 10.68
N PRO A 427 6.43 -13.39 10.10
CA PRO A 427 6.77 -14.23 8.96
C PRO A 427 6.53 -15.74 9.16
N ASN A 428 6.71 -16.24 10.38
CA ASN A 428 6.50 -17.66 10.70
C ASN A 428 5.03 -18.04 10.90
N ARG A 429 4.13 -17.06 11.03
CA ARG A 429 2.68 -17.20 11.19
C ARG A 429 1.89 -16.70 9.97
N ASN A 430 2.59 -16.26 8.93
CA ASN A 430 2.00 -15.63 7.76
C ASN A 430 1.61 -16.67 6.71
N ALA A 431 0.31 -16.97 6.62
CA ALA A 431 -0.23 -17.90 5.64
C ALA A 431 -0.04 -17.42 4.19
N PHE A 432 -0.02 -16.09 3.95
CA PHE A 432 0.28 -15.54 2.62
C PHE A 432 1.68 -15.97 2.18
N LEU A 433 2.70 -15.75 3.01
CA LEU A 433 4.08 -16.17 2.70
C LEU A 433 4.22 -17.68 2.53
N LYS A 434 3.52 -18.46 3.35
CA LYS A 434 3.57 -19.92 3.29
C LYS A 434 3.21 -20.48 1.90
N HIS A 435 2.30 -19.83 1.20
CA HIS A 435 1.84 -20.24 -0.12
C HIS A 435 2.49 -19.45 -1.27
N LEU A 436 2.88 -18.18 -1.03
CA LEU A 436 3.59 -17.37 -2.03
C LEU A 436 4.97 -17.95 -2.36
N ILE A 437 5.73 -18.39 -1.35
CA ILE A 437 7.10 -18.89 -1.56
C ILE A 437 7.13 -20.05 -2.56
N PRO A 438 6.34 -21.14 -2.40
CA PRO A 438 6.30 -22.21 -3.40
C PRO A 438 5.86 -21.74 -4.81
N PHE A 439 4.95 -20.75 -4.89
CA PHE A 439 4.52 -20.17 -6.15
C PHE A 439 5.70 -19.46 -6.86
N LEU A 440 6.46 -18.63 -6.13
CA LEU A 440 7.63 -17.95 -6.68
C LEU A 440 8.75 -18.94 -7.07
N ASP A 441 8.98 -19.97 -6.27
CA ASP A 441 9.96 -21.04 -6.58
C ASP A 441 9.58 -21.80 -7.86
N GLY A 442 8.28 -21.95 -8.12
CA GLY A 442 7.78 -22.57 -9.36
C GLY A 442 8.06 -21.74 -10.62
N ILE A 443 8.12 -20.41 -10.48
CA ILE A 443 8.43 -19.46 -11.58
C ILE A 443 9.94 -19.32 -11.80
N GLY A 444 10.72 -19.31 -10.73
CA GLY A 444 12.17 -19.03 -10.75
C GLY A 444 13.07 -20.21 -11.18
N ARG A 445 12.47 -21.32 -11.65
CA ARG A 445 13.20 -22.53 -12.11
C ARG A 445 13.46 -22.54 -13.58
#